data_759cc9458fd3994c80b53e48dd150df7
#
_entry.id   759cc9458fd3994c80b53e48dd150df7
#
_cell.length_a   1.000
_cell.length_b   1.000
_cell.length_c   1.000
_cell.angle_alpha   90.00
_cell.angle_beta   90.00
_cell.angle_gamma   90.00
#
_symmetry.space_group_name_H-M   'P 1'
#
loop_
_entity.id
_entity.type
_entity.pdbx_description
1 polymer ?
#
loop_
_entity_poly.entity_id
_entity_poly.type
_entity_poly.pdbx_seq_one_letter_code
_entity_poly.pdbx_strand_id
1 'polypeptide(L)'
;HIDHAGKDDLFPMNTTVVINRKEMEFSVSGIMYPQYPKPDILHLVERIYEPEAMRFLDLEITTAEEIIPGVWCEAAGAHTEGSMNVIVETAEGLACICGDVIYDFNDQIINHVNTNNEMEPRVTGNHSQTKREEKGAIKKLLNNYTFLLPIHDRPAKIEKQKVVGRLGMTVPGPMTETLPDRPWFAA
;
A
#
# COMPACT_ATOMS: atom_id res chain seq x y z
N HIS A 1 -5.90 7.99 -5.81
CA HIS A 1 -5.94 9.47 -5.83
C HIS A 1 -4.67 10.05 -6.45
N ILE A 2 -4.57 11.39 -6.54
CA ILE A 2 -3.65 12.14 -7.43
C ILE A 2 -2.18 11.78 -7.25
N ASP A 3 -1.69 11.60 -6.04
CA ASP A 3 -0.29 11.30 -5.75
C ASP A 3 0.10 9.84 -6.00
N HIS A 4 -0.86 8.98 -6.33
CA HIS A 4 -0.65 7.59 -6.71
C HIS A 4 -0.94 7.33 -8.19
N ALA A 5 -2.04 7.87 -8.71
CA ALA A 5 -2.54 7.59 -10.05
C ALA A 5 -2.62 8.80 -10.99
N GLY A 6 -2.25 10.01 -10.51
CA GLY A 6 -2.40 11.25 -11.29
C GLY A 6 -1.47 11.39 -12.50
N LYS A 7 -0.75 10.34 -12.88
CA LYS A 7 0.12 10.30 -14.07
C LYS A 7 -0.15 9.07 -14.94
N ASP A 8 -1.32 8.48 -14.83
CA ASP A 8 -1.72 7.34 -15.65
C ASP A 8 -1.86 7.71 -17.13
N ASP A 9 -2.07 8.99 -17.44
CA ASP A 9 -2.07 9.57 -18.78
C ASP A 9 -0.72 9.44 -19.51
N LEU A 10 0.39 9.25 -18.80
CA LEU A 10 1.71 9.00 -19.38
C LEU A 10 1.86 7.58 -19.94
N PHE A 11 0.99 6.66 -19.56
CA PHE A 11 1.01 5.29 -20.06
C PHE A 11 0.08 5.16 -21.27
N PRO A 12 0.56 4.58 -22.39
CA PRO A 12 -0.27 4.40 -23.58
C PRO A 12 -1.46 3.48 -23.30
N MET A 13 -2.52 3.59 -24.09
CA MET A 13 -3.75 2.80 -23.90
C MET A 13 -3.56 1.29 -24.07
N ASN A 14 -2.49 0.84 -24.69
CA ASN A 14 -2.12 -0.59 -24.74
C ASN A 14 -1.40 -1.09 -23.48
N THR A 15 -1.22 -0.24 -22.45
CA THR A 15 -0.78 -0.65 -21.13
C THR A 15 -2.01 -0.93 -20.27
N THR A 16 -2.13 -2.13 -19.74
CA THR A 16 -3.24 -2.48 -18.84
C THR A 16 -3.04 -1.83 -17.48
N VAL A 17 -3.95 -0.94 -17.08
CA VAL A 17 -4.05 -0.43 -15.72
C VAL A 17 -4.89 -1.41 -14.89
N VAL A 18 -4.34 -1.86 -13.77
CA VAL A 18 -5.04 -2.74 -12.83
C VAL A 18 -5.52 -1.91 -11.65
N ILE A 19 -6.81 -1.95 -11.36
CA ILE A 19 -7.42 -1.17 -10.29
C ILE A 19 -8.48 -2.01 -9.55
N ASN A 20 -8.59 -1.84 -8.23
CA ASN A 20 -9.74 -2.39 -7.51
C ASN A 20 -11.02 -1.64 -7.93
N ARG A 21 -12.08 -2.34 -8.29
CA ARG A 21 -13.37 -1.76 -8.70
C ARG A 21 -13.90 -0.78 -7.66
N LYS A 22 -13.76 -1.13 -6.40
CA LYS A 22 -14.18 -0.30 -5.27
C LYS A 22 -13.46 1.06 -5.25
N GLU A 23 -12.18 1.12 -5.68
CA GLU A 23 -11.46 2.38 -5.79
C GLU A 23 -12.00 3.26 -6.91
N MET A 24 -12.35 2.66 -8.05
CA MET A 24 -13.00 3.42 -9.13
C MET A 24 -14.35 3.98 -8.70
N GLU A 25 -15.18 3.19 -8.00
CA GLU A 25 -16.45 3.64 -7.43
C GLU A 25 -16.24 4.78 -6.41
N PHE A 26 -15.25 4.62 -5.52
CA PHE A 26 -14.92 5.63 -4.51
C PHE A 26 -14.44 6.94 -5.15
N SER A 27 -13.64 6.87 -6.19
CA SER A 27 -13.07 8.03 -6.89
C SER A 27 -14.13 8.97 -7.46
N VAL A 28 -15.28 8.43 -7.87
CA VAL A 28 -16.41 9.22 -8.40
C VAL A 28 -17.48 9.54 -7.35
N SER A 29 -17.32 9.10 -6.11
CA SER A 29 -18.28 9.33 -5.02
C SER A 29 -18.36 10.78 -4.56
N GLY A 30 -17.31 11.56 -4.80
CA GLY A 30 -17.17 12.93 -4.31
C GLY A 30 -16.71 13.06 -2.86
N ILE A 31 -16.48 11.95 -2.14
CA ILE A 31 -16.11 11.95 -0.71
C ILE A 31 -14.74 12.59 -0.50
N MET A 32 -13.78 12.26 -1.35
CA MET A 32 -12.41 12.80 -1.29
C MET A 32 -12.11 13.73 -2.49
N TYR A 33 -13.09 14.44 -2.95
CA TYR A 33 -12.87 15.57 -3.86
C TYR A 33 -11.96 16.58 -3.18
N PRO A 34 -10.90 17.00 -3.41
CA PRO A 34 -10.06 17.24 -4.58
C PRO A 34 -8.94 16.23 -4.85
N GLN A 35 -8.83 15.16 -4.09
CA GLN A 35 -7.79 14.14 -4.28
C GLN A 35 -7.98 13.31 -5.56
N TYR A 36 -9.16 13.41 -6.19
CA TYR A 36 -9.50 12.79 -7.46
C TYR A 36 -9.80 13.86 -8.52
N PRO A 37 -8.78 14.47 -9.14
CA PRO A 37 -8.99 15.51 -10.14
C PRO A 37 -9.77 15.00 -11.34
N LYS A 38 -10.64 15.84 -11.87
CA LYS A 38 -11.49 15.50 -13.01
C LYS A 38 -10.71 14.95 -14.23
N PRO A 39 -9.56 15.53 -14.65
CA PRO A 39 -8.82 15.00 -15.79
C PRO A 39 -8.38 13.54 -15.59
N ASP A 40 -7.86 13.20 -14.41
CA ASP A 40 -7.36 11.87 -14.07
C ASP A 40 -8.52 10.85 -14.11
N ILE A 41 -9.67 11.20 -13.51
CA ILE A 41 -10.87 10.35 -13.54
C ILE A 41 -11.36 10.12 -14.97
N LEU A 42 -11.39 11.16 -15.80
CA LEU A 42 -11.83 11.04 -17.20
C LEU A 42 -10.89 10.12 -17.98
N HIS A 43 -9.58 10.22 -17.75
CA HIS A 43 -8.61 9.34 -18.41
C HIS A 43 -8.79 7.87 -17.99
N LEU A 44 -9.01 7.58 -16.70
CA LEU A 44 -9.36 6.23 -16.24
C LEU A 44 -10.67 5.74 -16.86
N VAL A 45 -11.68 6.61 -17.02
CA VAL A 45 -12.94 6.26 -17.68
C VAL A 45 -12.70 5.92 -19.15
N GLU A 46 -11.88 6.68 -19.87
CA GLU A 46 -11.53 6.39 -21.27
C GLU A 46 -10.91 5.01 -21.42
N ARG A 47 -10.03 4.58 -20.49
CA ARG A 47 -9.42 3.24 -20.48
C ARG A 47 -10.44 2.10 -20.38
N ILE A 48 -11.61 2.32 -19.77
CA ILE A 48 -12.66 1.30 -19.64
C ILE A 48 -13.21 0.91 -21.03
N TYR A 49 -13.21 1.85 -21.97
CA TYR A 49 -13.74 1.65 -23.32
C TYR A 49 -12.70 1.18 -24.34
N GLU A 50 -11.42 1.16 -23.95
CA GLU A 50 -10.33 0.65 -24.79
C GLU A 50 -10.05 -0.83 -24.48
N PRO A 51 -9.95 -1.70 -25.48
CA PRO A 51 -9.66 -3.12 -25.26
C PRO A 51 -8.37 -3.33 -24.45
N GLU A 52 -8.46 -4.13 -23.38
CA GLU A 52 -7.35 -4.52 -22.52
C GLU A 52 -6.63 -3.37 -21.76
N ALA A 53 -7.08 -2.13 -21.90
CA ALA A 53 -6.46 -0.99 -21.23
C ALA A 53 -6.77 -0.90 -19.73
N MET A 54 -7.84 -1.60 -19.26
CA MET A 54 -8.27 -1.61 -17.87
C MET A 54 -8.60 -3.05 -17.42
N ARG A 55 -8.07 -3.46 -16.26
CA ARG A 55 -8.48 -4.67 -15.55
C ARG A 55 -9.01 -4.30 -14.18
N PHE A 56 -10.27 -4.63 -13.91
CA PHE A 56 -10.84 -4.51 -12.59
C PHE A 56 -10.57 -5.74 -11.73
N LEU A 57 -10.24 -5.50 -10.47
CA LEU A 57 -10.20 -6.50 -9.42
C LEU A 57 -11.42 -6.30 -8.52
N ASP A 58 -11.93 -7.38 -7.95
CA ASP A 58 -13.06 -7.38 -7.01
C ASP A 58 -12.60 -7.90 -5.65
N LEU A 59 -11.61 -7.22 -5.05
CA LEU A 59 -10.87 -7.69 -3.87
C LEU A 59 -11.72 -7.82 -2.59
N GLU A 60 -12.87 -7.18 -2.55
CA GLU A 60 -13.87 -7.35 -1.48
C GLU A 60 -14.52 -8.73 -1.52
N ILE A 61 -14.48 -9.39 -2.68
CA ILE A 61 -15.05 -10.73 -2.91
C ILE A 61 -13.95 -11.79 -2.93
N THR A 62 -12.89 -11.54 -3.71
CA THR A 62 -11.82 -12.51 -3.94
C THR A 62 -10.77 -12.50 -2.85
N THR A 63 -10.72 -11.43 -2.04
CA THR A 63 -9.72 -11.13 -0.99
C THR A 63 -8.31 -10.88 -1.51
N ALA A 64 -7.84 -11.65 -2.49
CA ALA A 64 -6.57 -11.46 -3.19
C ALA A 64 -6.64 -12.07 -4.60
N GLU A 65 -5.96 -11.44 -5.55
CA GLU A 65 -5.86 -11.91 -6.93
C GLU A 65 -4.40 -11.84 -7.43
N GLU A 66 -3.94 -12.92 -8.08
CA GLU A 66 -2.64 -12.92 -8.75
C GLU A 66 -2.73 -12.14 -10.06
N ILE A 67 -1.80 -11.20 -10.26
CA ILE A 67 -1.75 -10.35 -11.44
C ILE A 67 -0.81 -10.93 -12.48
N ILE A 68 0.36 -11.30 -12.04
CA ILE A 68 1.38 -12.06 -12.79
C ILE A 68 2.06 -13.02 -11.81
N PRO A 69 2.74 -14.07 -12.26
CA PRO A 69 3.41 -15.02 -11.39
C PRO A 69 4.30 -14.32 -10.33
N GLY A 70 4.02 -14.58 -9.06
CA GLY A 70 4.74 -13.99 -7.93
C GLY A 70 4.31 -12.58 -7.53
N VAL A 71 3.25 -12.01 -8.15
CA VAL A 71 2.70 -10.69 -7.79
C VAL A 71 1.20 -10.77 -7.62
N TRP A 72 0.71 -10.42 -6.42
CA TRP A 72 -0.71 -10.39 -6.07
C TRP A 72 -1.16 -9.00 -5.66
N CYS A 73 -2.45 -8.74 -5.79
CA CYS A 73 -3.13 -7.62 -5.14
C CYS A 73 -4.11 -8.15 -4.09
N GLU A 74 -4.18 -7.48 -2.95
CA GLU A 74 -5.17 -7.73 -1.90
C GLU A 74 -5.80 -6.42 -1.43
N ALA A 75 -7.01 -6.47 -0.85
CA ALA A 75 -7.63 -5.31 -0.24
C ALA A 75 -6.79 -4.82 0.94
N ALA A 76 -6.43 -3.53 0.94
CA ALA A 76 -5.63 -2.93 2.00
C ALA A 76 -6.42 -2.82 3.32
N GLY A 77 -7.71 -2.51 3.24
CA GLY A 77 -8.60 -2.36 4.39
C GLY A 77 -8.39 -1.06 5.18
N ALA A 78 -7.72 -0.09 4.58
CA ALA A 78 -7.51 1.24 5.17
C ALA A 78 -7.29 2.29 4.08
N HIS A 79 -7.30 3.56 4.46
CA HIS A 79 -7.10 4.77 3.68
C HIS A 79 -8.28 5.11 2.79
N THR A 80 -8.57 4.38 1.71
CA THR A 80 -9.79 4.48 0.92
C THR A 80 -10.51 3.13 0.87
N GLU A 81 -11.78 3.14 0.46
CA GLU A 81 -12.58 1.92 0.39
C GLU A 81 -12.01 0.89 -0.59
N GLY A 82 -11.34 1.35 -1.64
CA GLY A 82 -10.79 0.50 -2.68
C GLY A 82 -9.27 0.38 -2.67
N SER A 83 -8.58 0.94 -1.67
CA SER A 83 -7.12 0.82 -1.54
C SER A 83 -6.67 -0.63 -1.54
N MET A 84 -5.59 -0.91 -2.25
CA MET A 84 -5.02 -2.25 -2.35
C MET A 84 -3.53 -2.26 -2.01
N ASN A 85 -3.10 -3.38 -1.45
CA ASN A 85 -1.68 -3.72 -1.29
C ASN A 85 -1.23 -4.52 -2.51
N VAL A 86 0.00 -4.29 -2.95
CA VAL A 86 0.66 -5.14 -3.96
C VAL A 86 1.71 -5.99 -3.27
N ILE A 87 1.56 -7.31 -3.37
CA ILE A 87 2.43 -8.28 -2.73
C ILE A 87 3.37 -8.87 -3.77
N VAL A 88 4.65 -8.93 -3.46
CA VAL A 88 5.69 -9.47 -4.33
C VAL A 88 6.44 -10.58 -3.61
N GLU A 89 6.54 -11.75 -4.22
CA GLU A 89 7.46 -12.80 -3.77
C GLU A 89 8.90 -12.39 -4.01
N THR A 90 9.72 -12.53 -2.99
CA THR A 90 11.17 -12.30 -3.09
C THR A 90 11.94 -13.49 -2.51
N ALA A 91 13.23 -13.59 -2.81
CA ALA A 91 14.09 -14.64 -2.25
C ALA A 91 14.22 -14.57 -0.72
N GLU A 92 13.92 -13.40 -0.11
CA GLU A 92 14.05 -13.17 1.33
C GLU A 92 12.69 -13.16 2.06
N GLY A 93 11.58 -13.34 1.35
CA GLY A 93 10.21 -13.34 1.91
C GLY A 93 9.26 -12.45 1.12
N LEU A 94 8.06 -12.26 1.65
CA LEU A 94 7.05 -11.44 0.99
C LEU A 94 7.32 -9.95 1.23
N ALA A 95 7.36 -9.18 0.14
CA ALA A 95 7.36 -7.73 0.16
C ALA A 95 5.96 -7.20 -0.14
N CYS A 96 5.53 -6.16 0.58
CA CYS A 96 4.24 -5.53 0.39
C CYS A 96 4.40 -4.03 0.11
N ILE A 97 3.99 -3.60 -1.06
CA ILE A 97 3.79 -2.18 -1.38
C ILE A 97 2.43 -1.81 -0.79
N CYS A 98 2.45 -1.09 0.33
CA CYS A 98 1.26 -0.89 1.17
C CYS A 98 0.62 0.51 1.05
N GLY A 99 1.03 1.29 0.05
CA GLY A 99 0.43 2.60 -0.21
C GLY A 99 0.38 3.48 1.04
N ASP A 100 -0.78 4.05 1.28
CA ASP A 100 -1.07 4.99 2.36
C ASP A 100 -1.59 4.35 3.66
N VAL A 101 -1.52 3.03 3.77
CA VAL A 101 -1.78 2.37 5.06
C VAL A 101 -0.74 2.79 6.09
N ILE A 102 0.49 3.07 5.63
CA ILE A 102 1.59 3.57 6.45
C ILE A 102 2.15 4.84 5.82
N TYR A 103 2.09 5.95 6.54
CA TYR A 103 2.69 7.24 6.16
C TYR A 103 4.06 7.45 6.79
N ASP A 104 4.23 7.06 8.05
CA ASP A 104 5.46 7.26 8.82
C ASP A 104 5.64 6.12 9.82
N PHE A 105 6.68 5.34 9.65
CA PHE A 105 6.98 4.22 10.54
C PHE A 105 7.33 4.65 11.95
N ASN A 106 8.00 5.79 12.13
CA ASN A 106 8.38 6.25 13.45
C ASN A 106 7.14 6.64 14.26
N ASP A 107 6.25 7.42 13.63
CA ASP A 107 5.04 7.91 14.30
C ASP A 107 4.01 6.78 14.50
N GLN A 108 3.76 5.96 13.48
CA GLN A 108 2.69 4.97 13.56
C GLN A 108 3.09 3.68 14.26
N ILE A 109 4.35 3.25 14.17
CA ILE A 109 4.77 1.91 14.57
C ILE A 109 5.94 1.90 15.54
N ILE A 110 7.09 2.50 15.18
CA ILE A 110 8.32 2.34 15.96
C ILE A 110 8.16 2.86 17.38
N ASN A 111 7.61 4.07 17.55
CA ASN A 111 7.42 4.68 18.87
C ASN A 111 6.33 4.01 19.70
N HIS A 112 5.37 3.32 19.07
CA HIS A 112 4.26 2.69 19.77
C HIS A 112 4.48 1.20 19.99
N VAL A 113 4.87 0.47 18.94
CA VAL A 113 4.99 -0.99 18.99
C VAL A 113 6.37 -1.44 19.48
N ASN A 114 7.44 -0.78 19.03
CA ASN A 114 8.80 -1.20 19.34
C ASN A 114 9.32 -0.69 20.68
N THR A 115 9.07 0.61 21.01
CA THR A 115 9.72 1.28 22.12
C THR A 115 8.85 1.42 23.36
N ASN A 116 7.56 1.65 23.21
CA ASN A 116 6.66 1.87 24.34
C ASN A 116 6.03 0.58 24.88
N ASN A 117 6.36 -0.59 24.32
CA ASN A 117 5.69 -1.87 24.58
C ASN A 117 4.17 -1.85 24.34
N GLU A 118 3.66 -0.82 23.70
CA GLU A 118 2.29 -0.77 23.24
C GLU A 118 2.18 -1.62 21.98
N MET A 119 1.38 -2.68 22.03
CA MET A 119 1.14 -3.54 20.87
C MET A 119 0.11 -2.96 19.89
N GLU A 120 -0.16 -1.66 20.02
CA GLU A 120 -1.14 -0.94 19.25
C GLU A 120 -0.47 0.15 18.39
N PRO A 121 -0.51 0.06 17.04
CA PRO A 121 -0.03 1.13 16.18
C PRO A 121 -0.89 2.38 16.34
N ARG A 122 -0.28 3.55 16.13
CA ARG A 122 -1.00 4.81 16.02
C ARG A 122 -1.67 4.90 14.65
N VAL A 123 -2.83 5.54 14.60
CA VAL A 123 -3.59 5.76 13.35
C VAL A 123 -3.44 7.20 12.87
N THR A 124 -3.53 7.40 11.56
CA THR A 124 -3.47 8.72 10.92
C THR A 124 -4.84 9.42 10.92
N GLY A 125 -5.93 8.65 11.02
CA GLY A 125 -7.31 9.17 10.93
C GLY A 125 -7.78 9.27 9.48
N ASN A 126 -7.69 8.19 8.75
CA ASN A 126 -8.08 8.10 7.32
C ASN A 126 -9.52 8.49 7.03
N HIS A 127 -9.75 8.88 5.78
CA HIS A 127 -10.96 9.57 5.34
C HIS A 127 -12.19 8.68 5.24
N SER A 128 -12.04 7.42 4.89
CA SER A 128 -13.18 6.51 4.64
C SER A 128 -13.25 5.31 5.59
N GLN A 129 -12.22 5.11 6.42
CA GLN A 129 -12.10 3.95 7.28
C GLN A 129 -12.09 4.35 8.76
N THR A 130 -12.59 3.46 9.61
CA THR A 130 -12.55 3.67 11.06
C THR A 130 -11.13 3.47 11.59
N LYS A 131 -10.84 4.08 12.76
CA LYS A 131 -9.57 3.86 13.48
C LYS A 131 -9.30 2.38 13.76
N ARG A 132 -10.36 1.58 13.96
CA ARG A 132 -10.25 0.14 14.19
C ARG A 132 -9.79 -0.59 12.94
N GLU A 133 -10.35 -0.25 11.79
CA GLU A 133 -9.98 -0.83 10.50
C GLU A 133 -8.55 -0.47 10.13
N GLU A 134 -8.15 0.80 10.29
CA GLU A 134 -6.78 1.24 10.06
C GLU A 134 -5.78 0.48 10.95
N LYS A 135 -6.05 0.35 12.26
CA LYS A 135 -5.23 -0.48 13.16
C LYS A 135 -5.16 -1.93 12.72
N GLY A 136 -6.30 -2.48 12.30
CA GLY A 136 -6.37 -3.85 11.78
C GLY A 136 -5.52 -4.05 10.55
N ALA A 137 -5.57 -3.11 9.59
CA ALA A 137 -4.78 -3.12 8.38
C ALA A 137 -3.26 -3.05 8.69
N ILE A 138 -2.83 -2.12 9.55
CA ILE A 138 -1.42 -2.03 9.96
C ILE A 138 -0.96 -3.34 10.64
N LYS A 139 -1.76 -3.91 11.55
CA LYS A 139 -1.43 -5.18 12.21
C LYS A 139 -1.35 -6.34 11.20
N LYS A 140 -2.24 -6.37 10.20
CA LYS A 140 -2.17 -7.35 9.12
C LYS A 140 -0.85 -7.26 8.38
N LEU A 141 -0.40 -6.04 8.04
CA LEU A 141 0.89 -5.80 7.39
C LEU A 141 2.06 -6.32 8.25
N LEU A 142 2.11 -5.95 9.53
CA LEU A 142 3.16 -6.37 10.46
C LEU A 142 3.21 -7.89 10.71
N ASN A 143 2.09 -8.59 10.56
CA ASN A 143 2.01 -10.03 10.77
C ASN A 143 2.40 -10.85 9.55
N ASN A 144 2.12 -10.36 8.35
CA ASN A 144 2.12 -11.20 7.16
C ASN A 144 3.32 -10.97 6.24
N TYR A 145 4.01 -9.83 6.35
CA TYR A 145 5.05 -9.45 5.39
C TYR A 145 6.41 -9.26 6.03
N THR A 146 7.45 -9.65 5.30
CA THR A 146 8.85 -9.47 5.69
C THR A 146 9.31 -8.04 5.41
N PHE A 147 8.84 -7.46 4.30
CA PHE A 147 9.19 -6.11 3.90
C PHE A 147 7.92 -5.29 3.65
N LEU A 148 7.91 -4.07 4.19
CA LEU A 148 6.85 -3.09 3.94
C LEU A 148 7.42 -1.88 3.21
N LEU A 149 6.77 -1.53 2.10
CA LEU A 149 7.15 -0.44 1.21
C LEU A 149 5.99 0.57 1.11
N PRO A 150 5.91 1.53 2.04
CA PRO A 150 4.96 2.63 1.94
C PRO A 150 5.40 3.61 0.84
N ILE A 151 4.47 4.45 0.39
CA ILE A 151 4.78 5.47 -0.62
C ILE A 151 5.44 6.70 0.01
N HIS A 152 5.04 7.07 1.23
CA HIS A 152 5.47 8.31 1.88
C HIS A 152 6.66 8.16 2.83
N ASP A 153 7.18 6.95 3.02
CA ASP A 153 8.31 6.70 3.91
C ASP A 153 9.25 5.63 3.35
N ARG A 154 10.44 5.50 3.91
CA ARG A 154 11.43 4.50 3.50
C ARG A 154 10.99 3.11 3.86
N PRO A 155 11.29 2.10 3.02
CA PRO A 155 10.99 0.71 3.29
C PRO A 155 11.51 0.21 4.65
N ALA A 156 10.81 -0.79 5.19
CA ALA A 156 11.14 -1.41 6.46
C ALA A 156 11.18 -2.93 6.37
N LYS A 157 12.10 -3.56 7.12
CA LYS A 157 12.11 -4.99 7.40
C LYS A 157 11.35 -5.27 8.69
N ILE A 158 10.48 -6.26 8.66
CA ILE A 158 9.61 -6.64 9.76
C ILE A 158 9.97 -8.04 10.27
N GLU A 159 10.16 -8.17 11.57
CA GLU A 159 10.32 -9.45 12.25
C GLU A 159 9.52 -9.45 13.56
N LYS A 160 8.76 -10.53 13.79
CA LYS A 160 7.94 -10.66 15.01
C LYS A 160 7.06 -9.44 15.26
N GLN A 161 6.42 -8.92 14.20
CA GLN A 161 5.51 -7.76 14.21
C GLN A 161 6.19 -6.42 14.53
N LYS A 162 7.51 -6.36 14.51
CA LYS A 162 8.29 -5.15 14.80
C LYS A 162 9.14 -4.73 13.61
N VAL A 163 9.35 -3.45 13.46
CA VAL A 163 10.33 -2.91 12.53
C VAL A 163 11.72 -3.17 13.11
N VAL A 164 12.53 -3.96 12.41
CA VAL A 164 13.89 -4.33 12.82
C VAL A 164 14.96 -3.70 11.96
N GLY A 165 14.61 -3.17 10.80
CA GLY A 165 15.52 -2.45 9.90
C GLY A 165 14.76 -1.46 9.02
N ARG A 166 15.46 -0.41 8.60
CA ARG A 166 14.97 0.62 7.69
C ARG A 166 16.03 0.92 6.63
N LEU A 167 15.61 1.16 5.40
CA LEU A 167 16.52 1.52 4.32
C LEU A 167 17.28 2.82 4.67
N GLY A 168 18.61 2.75 4.80
CA GLY A 168 19.45 3.89 5.15
C GLY A 168 19.19 4.53 6.52
N MET A 169 18.54 3.80 7.46
CA MET A 169 18.24 4.30 8.80
C MET A 169 18.50 3.23 9.86
N THR A 170 18.94 3.67 11.04
CA THR A 170 19.03 2.82 12.23
C THR A 170 17.70 2.82 12.97
N VAL A 171 17.15 1.65 13.25
CA VAL A 171 15.92 1.48 14.05
C VAL A 171 16.28 1.41 15.53
N PRO A 172 15.67 2.22 16.41
CA PRO A 172 15.85 2.10 17.85
C PRO A 172 15.34 0.76 18.37
N GLY A 173 16.08 0.12 19.27
CA GLY A 173 15.65 -1.12 19.91
C GLY A 173 16.75 -2.16 20.04
N PRO A 174 16.45 -3.36 20.58
CA PRO A 174 17.43 -4.42 20.81
C PRO A 174 17.98 -5.03 19.53
N MET A 175 17.32 -4.83 18.38
CA MET A 175 17.81 -5.24 17.06
C MET A 175 17.85 -3.99 16.17
N THR A 176 19.06 -3.51 15.94
CA THR A 176 19.34 -2.30 15.14
C THR A 176 20.03 -2.69 13.84
N GLU A 177 19.38 -3.50 13.03
CA GLU A 177 19.86 -3.76 11.69
C GLU A 177 19.49 -2.58 10.80
N THR A 178 20.47 -2.00 10.13
CA THR A 178 20.24 -1.02 9.08
C THR A 178 20.13 -1.77 7.76
N LEU A 179 18.99 -1.63 7.08
CA LEU A 179 18.84 -2.19 5.75
C LEU A 179 19.85 -1.54 4.79
N PRO A 180 20.52 -2.32 3.92
CA PRO A 180 21.48 -1.75 2.98
C PRO A 180 20.81 -0.77 2.02
N ASP A 181 21.54 0.28 1.68
CA ASP A 181 21.16 1.25 0.65
C ASP A 181 21.30 0.63 -0.77
N ARG A 182 20.74 -0.54 -0.97
CA ARG A 182 20.72 -1.21 -2.26
C ARG A 182 19.26 -1.38 -2.70
N PRO A 183 18.96 -1.18 -3.98
CA PRO A 183 17.69 -1.64 -4.49
C PRO A 183 17.65 -3.17 -4.33
N TRP A 184 16.63 -3.68 -3.65
CA TRP A 184 16.42 -5.12 -3.43
C TRP A 184 16.20 -5.91 -4.72
N PHE A 185 16.20 -5.25 -5.86
CA PHE A 185 15.97 -5.79 -7.19
C PHE A 185 17.25 -5.96 -8.03
N ALA A 186 18.44 -5.80 -7.44
CA ALA A 186 19.69 -6.14 -8.12
C ALA A 186 19.94 -7.63 -7.94
N ALA A 187 19.34 -8.45 -8.81
CA ALA A 187 19.76 -9.82 -9.05
C ALA A 187 20.77 -9.87 -10.19
#